data_0d8f4feae4611ace129f89a0077f3fdf
#
_entry.id   0d8f4feae4611ace129f89a0077f3fdf
#
_cell.length_a   1.000
_cell.length_b   1.000
_cell.length_c   1.000
_cell.angle_alpha   90.00
_cell.angle_beta   90.00
_cell.angle_gamma   90.00
#
_symmetry.space_group_name_H-M   'P 1'
#
loop_
_entity.id
_entity.type
_entity.pdbx_description
1 polymer ?
#
loop_
_entity_poly.entity_id
_entity_poly.type
_entity_poly.pdbx_seq_one_letter_code
_entity_poly.pdbx_strand_id
1 'polypeptide(L)'
;MTSSAADADYQALVFDYARSGDQDATAPVRHRVIIVGAGPVGLATAIDLAQQGITTLLLDDDDRLSTGSRAICFAKRTLEIFDRLGCGHRMVDKGVTWNLGKVFFHDEPVYSFNLLPEGGHGHPAFINLQQYYVEGYLLERAKQLSNLEIRWKNKIAALTQTDAGIALGVETPEGSYTLHCDWLVAADGARSAVRGLLGLTSEGQTFRDRFLIADVRMDADFPTERWFWFDPPFHPNQSVLLHQQPDGVWRIDFQLGWDADPVAERQPDRVIPRVQALLGRETRFDLEWVSVYTFACLRMDKFLHGRVLFAGDSAHGVSPFGARGANSGVQDADNLAWKLGLVLKGLAPQTLLDTYDSERVYAADENILNSTRSTDFITPKNEASRAFRDATLQLAKDCSFARRLVNSGRLSIPSTYADSPLNTQDTDDFAGAMVPGAPATDAPVRIGEQDTWFLRQTGNAFTGIYFADGEELSVERWKALRSLSESPTPVSLLLVVANGLRSKNTDSANILEDVEGLVAKRYDAKPGTFYLLRPDQHVCARWRSFDADAVHSALKRATGHLGGSRAQH
;
A
#
# COMPACT_ATOMS: atom_id res chain seq x y z
N MET A 1 -2.88 25.40 18.37
CA MET A 1 -3.08 25.79 16.95
C MET A 1 -1.72 26.19 16.40
N THR A 2 -0.98 25.23 15.87
CA THR A 2 0.26 25.49 15.15
C THR A 2 -0.12 25.82 13.71
N SER A 3 0.23 27.02 13.24
CA SER A 3 0.12 27.44 11.85
C SER A 3 0.69 26.32 10.96
N SER A 4 -0.14 25.65 10.16
CA SER A 4 0.36 24.79 9.10
C SER A 4 1.15 25.68 8.13
N ALA A 5 2.44 25.43 7.99
CA ALA A 5 3.18 25.97 6.86
C ALA A 5 2.39 25.57 5.60
N ALA A 6 2.14 26.55 4.70
CA ALA A 6 1.48 26.27 3.43
C ALA A 6 2.25 25.12 2.74
N ASP A 7 1.53 24.09 2.26
CA ASP A 7 2.17 23.02 1.51
C ASP A 7 2.90 23.61 0.30
N ALA A 8 4.08 23.07 0.00
CA ALA A 8 4.81 23.44 -1.19
C ALA A 8 3.98 23.09 -2.44
N ASP A 9 4.11 23.88 -3.49
CA ASP A 9 3.56 23.53 -4.79
C ASP A 9 4.37 22.38 -5.40
N TYR A 10 4.02 21.16 -5.01
CA TYR A 10 4.74 19.96 -5.44
C TYR A 10 4.68 19.72 -6.95
N GLN A 11 3.68 20.23 -7.64
CA GLN A 11 3.58 20.13 -9.11
C GLN A 11 4.57 21.03 -9.84
N ALA A 12 4.95 22.15 -9.21
CA ALA A 12 5.94 23.07 -9.76
C ALA A 12 7.39 22.72 -9.44
N LEU A 13 7.62 21.72 -8.55
CA LEU A 13 8.98 21.31 -8.19
C LEU A 13 9.71 20.68 -9.37
N VAL A 14 10.88 21.24 -9.69
CA VAL A 14 11.83 20.68 -10.66
C VAL A 14 13.14 20.43 -9.94
N PHE A 15 13.71 19.26 -10.18
CA PHE A 15 14.97 18.84 -9.58
C PHE A 15 16.10 18.93 -10.59
N ASP A 16 17.09 19.74 -10.28
CA ASP A 16 18.26 19.82 -11.13
C ASP A 16 19.10 18.56 -11.06
N TYR A 17 19.71 18.24 -12.19
CA TYR A 17 20.76 17.24 -12.21
C TYR A 17 21.93 17.70 -11.34
N ALA A 18 22.43 16.78 -10.52
CA ALA A 18 23.62 16.98 -9.74
C ALA A 18 24.63 15.87 -10.04
N ARG A 19 25.83 16.26 -10.48
CA ARG A 19 26.91 15.31 -10.73
C ARG A 19 27.33 14.66 -9.42
N SER A 20 27.33 13.32 -9.39
CA SER A 20 27.74 12.57 -8.20
C SER A 20 29.23 12.25 -8.22
N GLY A 21 29.81 12.03 -7.03
CA GLY A 21 31.21 11.58 -6.93
C GLY A 21 31.45 10.21 -7.59
N ASP A 22 30.43 9.40 -7.74
CA ASP A 22 30.53 8.10 -8.40
C ASP A 22 30.86 8.21 -9.89
N GLN A 23 30.48 9.32 -10.54
CA GLN A 23 30.81 9.59 -11.95
C GLN A 23 32.28 9.91 -12.18
N ASP A 24 32.95 10.41 -11.14
CA ASP A 24 34.37 10.78 -11.19
C ASP A 24 35.29 9.67 -10.67
N ALA A 25 34.68 8.57 -10.20
CA ALA A 25 35.42 7.44 -9.67
C ALA A 25 36.19 6.68 -10.78
N THR A 26 37.41 6.29 -10.47
CA THR A 26 38.28 5.55 -11.42
C THR A 26 37.83 4.11 -11.69
N ALA A 27 36.95 3.59 -10.83
CA ALA A 27 36.31 2.28 -10.96
C ALA A 27 34.84 2.38 -10.53
N PRO A 28 33.95 1.51 -11.06
CA PRO A 28 32.54 1.52 -10.67
C PRO A 28 32.33 1.42 -9.15
N VAL A 29 31.58 2.37 -8.60
CA VAL A 29 31.25 2.38 -7.18
C VAL A 29 30.18 1.34 -6.89
N ARG A 30 30.32 0.64 -5.73
CA ARG A 30 29.39 -0.40 -5.31
C ARG A 30 28.49 0.09 -4.18
N HIS A 31 27.19 -0.06 -4.38
CA HIS A 31 26.15 0.19 -3.39
C HIS A 31 25.56 -1.15 -2.90
N ARG A 32 25.09 -1.21 -1.67
CA ARG A 32 24.43 -2.40 -1.14
C ARG A 32 23.06 -2.61 -1.80
N VAL A 33 22.32 -1.53 -1.99
CA VAL A 33 21.04 -1.54 -2.69
C VAL A 33 20.87 -0.28 -3.52
N ILE A 34 20.42 -0.46 -4.75
CA ILE A 34 19.96 0.62 -5.62
C ILE A 34 18.47 0.41 -5.89
N ILE A 35 17.69 1.49 -5.83
CA ILE A 35 16.28 1.51 -6.19
C ILE A 35 16.13 2.35 -7.45
N VAL A 36 15.30 1.92 -8.40
CA VAL A 36 15.00 2.65 -9.64
C VAL A 36 13.54 3.08 -9.63
N GLY A 37 13.32 4.39 -9.74
CA GLY A 37 12.01 5.03 -9.74
C GLY A 37 11.68 5.72 -8.42
N ALA A 38 11.55 7.05 -8.43
CA ALA A 38 11.21 7.89 -7.29
C ALA A 38 9.68 8.16 -7.17
N GLY A 39 8.84 7.25 -7.67
CA GLY A 39 7.42 7.24 -7.40
C GLY A 39 7.09 6.77 -5.97
N PRO A 40 5.79 6.69 -5.59
CA PRO A 40 5.38 6.35 -4.23
C PRO A 40 5.96 5.03 -3.70
N VAL A 41 6.12 4.02 -4.56
CA VAL A 41 6.63 2.69 -4.19
C VAL A 41 8.13 2.71 -3.95
N GLY A 42 8.90 3.33 -4.86
CA GLY A 42 10.34 3.44 -4.71
C GLY A 42 10.74 4.31 -3.51
N LEU A 43 10.08 5.46 -3.32
CA LEU A 43 10.28 6.31 -2.15
C LEU A 43 9.93 5.59 -0.84
N ALA A 44 8.80 4.87 -0.77
CA ALA A 44 8.42 4.10 0.40
C ALA A 44 9.46 3.01 0.72
N THR A 45 9.92 2.26 -0.30
CA THR A 45 10.97 1.23 -0.13
C THR A 45 12.28 1.85 0.36
N ALA A 46 12.69 2.99 -0.23
CA ALA A 46 13.94 3.67 0.12
C ALA A 46 13.91 4.20 1.57
N ILE A 47 12.81 4.82 1.97
CA ILE A 47 12.62 5.34 3.33
C ILE A 47 12.67 4.18 4.34
N ASP A 48 11.95 3.08 4.06
CA ASP A 48 11.88 1.95 4.97
C ASP A 48 13.26 1.29 5.16
N LEU A 49 14.00 1.03 4.08
CA LEU A 49 15.37 0.52 4.16
C LEU A 49 16.30 1.48 4.92
N ALA A 50 16.19 2.78 4.65
CA ALA A 50 16.99 3.79 5.33
C ALA A 50 16.68 3.86 6.83
N GLN A 51 15.40 3.77 7.24
CA GLN A 51 15.00 3.68 8.66
C GLN A 51 15.57 2.45 9.35
N GLN A 52 15.79 1.36 8.61
CA GLN A 52 16.46 0.16 9.11
C GLN A 52 17.99 0.30 9.16
N GLY A 53 18.56 1.47 8.82
CA GLY A 53 20.00 1.73 8.81
C GLY A 53 20.73 1.20 7.57
N ILE A 54 20.02 0.88 6.49
CA ILE A 54 20.61 0.49 5.21
C ILE A 54 20.88 1.74 4.37
N THR A 55 22.14 1.96 3.98
CA THR A 55 22.46 3.03 3.01
C THR A 55 21.85 2.68 1.66
N THR A 56 21.04 3.59 1.16
CA THR A 56 20.20 3.38 -0.02
C THR A 56 20.44 4.46 -1.07
N LEU A 57 20.61 4.07 -2.32
CA LEU A 57 20.65 4.95 -3.48
C LEU A 57 19.36 4.79 -4.30
N LEU A 58 18.65 5.88 -4.54
CA LEU A 58 17.47 5.93 -5.39
C LEU A 58 17.80 6.72 -6.65
N LEU A 59 17.53 6.14 -7.82
CA LEU A 59 17.74 6.73 -9.13
C LEU A 59 16.39 6.96 -9.82
N ASP A 60 16.25 8.14 -10.46
CA ASP A 60 15.09 8.44 -11.30
C ASP A 60 15.53 9.12 -12.59
N ASP A 61 14.89 8.80 -13.71
CA ASP A 61 15.17 9.38 -15.02
C ASP A 61 14.44 10.70 -15.26
N ASP A 62 13.44 11.05 -14.43
CA ASP A 62 12.69 12.30 -14.48
C ASP A 62 13.39 13.41 -13.65
N ASP A 63 12.85 14.62 -13.75
CA ASP A 63 13.27 15.80 -12.99
C ASP A 63 12.17 16.39 -12.10
N ARG A 64 11.06 15.68 -11.94
CA ARG A 64 9.89 16.18 -11.18
C ARG A 64 9.05 15.07 -10.58
N LEU A 65 8.17 15.44 -9.69
CA LEU A 65 7.12 14.56 -9.21
C LEU A 65 6.02 14.40 -10.27
N SER A 66 5.12 13.45 -10.05
CA SER A 66 4.01 13.21 -10.98
C SER A 66 3.23 14.47 -11.31
N THR A 67 3.04 14.75 -12.58
CA THR A 67 2.14 15.79 -13.04
C THR A 67 0.74 15.23 -13.23
N GLY A 68 -0.26 15.90 -12.66
CA GLY A 68 -1.61 15.37 -12.59
C GLY A 68 -1.76 14.25 -11.57
N SER A 69 -2.95 13.76 -11.40
CA SER A 69 -3.25 12.81 -10.33
C SER A 69 -3.74 11.48 -10.89
N ARG A 70 -2.84 10.48 -10.98
CA ARG A 70 -3.21 9.12 -11.41
C ARG A 70 -3.83 8.35 -10.25
N ALA A 71 -3.11 8.19 -9.15
CA ALA A 71 -3.62 7.60 -7.93
C ALA A 71 -4.12 8.69 -7.00
N ILE A 72 -5.34 8.51 -6.47
CA ILE A 72 -5.91 9.45 -5.49
C ILE A 72 -6.49 8.77 -4.25
N CYS A 73 -6.92 7.52 -4.34
CA CYS A 73 -7.56 6.82 -3.23
C CYS A 73 -6.54 5.99 -2.46
N PHE A 74 -6.21 6.39 -1.24
CA PHE A 74 -5.29 5.67 -0.37
C PHE A 74 -6.05 5.01 0.78
N ALA A 75 -5.91 3.69 0.87
CA ALA A 75 -6.64 2.85 1.81
C ALA A 75 -5.99 2.85 3.21
N LYS A 76 -6.77 2.51 4.22
CA LYS A 76 -6.35 2.41 5.62
C LYS A 76 -4.99 1.72 5.81
N ARG A 77 -4.77 0.56 5.18
CA ARG A 77 -3.47 -0.16 5.31
C ARG A 77 -2.30 0.65 4.75
N THR A 78 -2.49 1.32 3.63
CA THR A 78 -1.46 2.18 3.04
C THR A 78 -1.14 3.38 3.93
N LEU A 79 -2.16 3.95 4.58
CA LEU A 79 -1.98 5.04 5.54
C LEU A 79 -1.24 4.59 6.80
N GLU A 80 -1.51 3.37 7.29
CA GLU A 80 -0.78 2.74 8.39
C GLU A 80 0.71 2.55 8.04
N ILE A 81 1.01 2.13 6.81
CA ILE A 81 2.38 2.02 6.30
C ILE A 81 3.05 3.40 6.24
N PHE A 82 2.39 4.40 5.67
CA PHE A 82 2.92 5.76 5.60
C PHE A 82 3.09 6.40 6.98
N ASP A 83 2.24 6.07 7.95
CA ASP A 83 2.40 6.51 9.34
C ASP A 83 3.67 5.91 9.96
N ARG A 84 3.93 4.61 9.74
CA ARG A 84 5.16 3.93 10.13
C ARG A 84 6.40 4.52 9.45
N LEU A 85 6.30 4.99 8.21
CA LEU A 85 7.36 5.68 7.50
C LEU A 85 7.56 7.13 7.98
N GLY A 86 6.64 7.68 8.78
CA GLY A 86 6.74 9.00 9.42
C GLY A 86 6.10 10.15 8.63
N CYS A 87 5.21 9.85 7.68
CA CYS A 87 4.54 10.88 6.87
C CYS A 87 3.00 10.70 6.76
N GLY A 88 2.43 9.61 7.30
CA GLY A 88 1.02 9.28 7.14
C GLY A 88 0.05 10.32 7.71
N HIS A 89 0.34 10.90 8.87
CA HIS A 89 -0.53 11.91 9.49
C HIS A 89 -0.75 13.13 8.59
N ARG A 90 0.31 13.64 7.94
CA ARG A 90 0.21 14.78 7.00
C ARG A 90 -0.69 14.44 5.80
N MET A 91 -0.63 13.20 5.33
CA MET A 91 -1.47 12.73 4.24
C MET A 91 -2.94 12.68 4.65
N VAL A 92 -3.24 12.24 5.88
CA VAL A 92 -4.60 12.23 6.42
C VAL A 92 -5.12 13.64 6.66
N ASP A 93 -4.29 14.53 7.21
CA ASP A 93 -4.65 15.93 7.50
C ASP A 93 -4.97 16.72 6.21
N LYS A 94 -4.23 16.46 5.12
CA LYS A 94 -4.46 17.11 3.81
C LYS A 94 -5.57 16.42 3.03
N GLY A 95 -5.68 15.10 3.11
CA GLY A 95 -6.58 14.28 2.32
C GLY A 95 -8.06 14.47 2.68
N VAL A 96 -8.93 14.24 1.70
CA VAL A 96 -10.38 14.20 1.94
C VAL A 96 -10.76 12.79 2.40
N THR A 97 -11.13 12.68 3.67
CA THR A 97 -11.55 11.40 4.28
C THR A 97 -12.93 10.98 3.80
N TRP A 98 -13.06 9.71 3.44
CA TRP A 98 -14.35 9.11 3.12
C TRP A 98 -14.40 7.62 3.47
N ASN A 99 -15.60 7.14 3.78
CA ASN A 99 -15.90 5.72 4.05
C ASN A 99 -17.28 5.30 3.51
N LEU A 100 -18.10 6.29 3.12
CA LEU A 100 -19.42 6.05 2.53
C LEU A 100 -19.36 6.09 1.00
N GLY A 101 -20.03 5.15 0.37
CA GLY A 101 -20.26 5.16 -1.07
C GLY A 101 -21.72 4.95 -1.40
N LYS A 102 -22.15 5.52 -2.53
CA LYS A 102 -23.51 5.38 -3.08
C LYS A 102 -23.46 4.84 -4.49
N VAL A 103 -24.37 3.93 -4.76
CA VAL A 103 -24.57 3.35 -6.09
C VAL A 103 -25.92 3.79 -6.62
N PHE A 104 -25.92 4.26 -7.87
CA PHE A 104 -27.11 4.68 -8.61
C PHE A 104 -27.28 3.84 -9.86
N PHE A 105 -28.52 3.57 -10.25
CA PHE A 105 -28.87 3.00 -11.53
C PHE A 105 -29.86 3.92 -12.22
N HIS A 106 -29.49 4.40 -13.40
CA HIS A 106 -30.09 5.58 -14.02
C HIS A 106 -29.93 6.79 -13.08
N ASP A 107 -31.00 7.40 -12.63
CA ASP A 107 -31.06 8.51 -11.65
C ASP A 107 -31.50 8.07 -10.23
N GLU A 108 -31.82 6.78 -10.06
CA GLU A 108 -32.33 6.23 -8.80
C GLU A 108 -31.22 5.66 -7.92
N PRO A 109 -31.23 5.96 -6.59
CA PRO A 109 -30.32 5.32 -5.66
C PRO A 109 -30.63 3.82 -5.51
N VAL A 110 -29.61 2.99 -5.62
CA VAL A 110 -29.71 1.52 -5.43
C VAL A 110 -29.41 1.15 -4.00
N TYR A 111 -28.23 1.52 -3.48
CA TYR A 111 -27.83 1.31 -2.08
C TYR A 111 -26.65 2.19 -1.72
N SER A 112 -26.42 2.31 -0.41
CA SER A 112 -25.21 2.88 0.17
C SER A 112 -24.41 1.80 0.88
N PHE A 113 -23.10 1.99 0.95
CA PHE A 113 -22.20 1.10 1.69
C PHE A 113 -21.24 1.91 2.56
N ASN A 114 -20.84 1.32 3.71
CA ASN A 114 -19.81 1.84 4.58
C ASN A 114 -18.63 0.86 4.57
N LEU A 115 -17.42 1.35 4.28
CA LEU A 115 -16.22 0.52 4.17
C LEU A 115 -15.56 0.25 5.52
N LEU A 116 -15.87 1.03 6.54
CA LEU A 116 -15.36 0.90 7.90
C LEU A 116 -16.45 1.24 8.89
N PRO A 117 -17.46 0.36 9.06
CA PRO A 117 -18.60 0.62 9.94
C PRO A 117 -18.24 0.58 11.43
N GLU A 118 -17.20 -0.16 11.80
CA GLU A 118 -16.68 -0.25 13.17
C GLU A 118 -15.73 0.91 13.49
N GLY A 119 -15.85 1.49 14.67
CA GLY A 119 -14.95 2.51 15.19
C GLY A 119 -13.63 1.96 15.74
N GLY A 120 -12.82 2.83 16.35
CA GLY A 120 -11.58 2.44 17.03
C GLY A 120 -10.44 2.09 16.09
N HIS A 121 -10.27 2.82 15.00
CA HIS A 121 -9.15 2.76 14.06
C HIS A 121 -8.46 4.12 13.99
N GLY A 122 -7.13 4.14 13.97
CA GLY A 122 -6.33 5.36 13.88
C GLY A 122 -6.43 6.04 12.51
N HIS A 123 -6.76 5.27 11.49
CA HIS A 123 -6.90 5.78 10.12
C HIS A 123 -8.29 5.51 9.55
N PRO A 124 -8.80 6.41 8.67
CA PRO A 124 -10.08 6.21 7.97
C PRO A 124 -9.97 5.05 6.98
N ALA A 125 -11.13 4.59 6.46
CA ALA A 125 -11.16 3.58 5.41
C ALA A 125 -10.36 4.00 4.19
N PHE A 126 -10.54 5.25 3.76
CA PHE A 126 -9.83 5.89 2.66
C PHE A 126 -9.65 7.39 2.88
N ILE A 127 -8.60 7.92 2.27
CA ILE A 127 -8.51 9.32 1.89
C ILE A 127 -8.42 9.45 0.38
N ASN A 128 -8.93 10.55 -0.16
CA ASN A 128 -8.57 11.01 -1.49
C ASN A 128 -7.50 12.08 -1.34
N LEU A 129 -6.38 11.89 -2.02
CA LEU A 129 -5.24 12.80 -2.01
C LEU A 129 -4.53 12.68 -3.35
N GLN A 130 -4.23 13.78 -3.99
CA GLN A 130 -3.51 13.77 -5.27
C GLN A 130 -2.12 13.14 -5.10
N GLN A 131 -1.70 12.36 -6.08
CA GLN A 131 -0.45 11.59 -6.03
C GLN A 131 0.78 12.46 -5.78
N TYR A 132 0.84 13.66 -6.35
CA TYR A 132 1.97 14.58 -6.14
C TYR A 132 2.12 15.04 -4.67
N TYR A 133 1.03 15.13 -3.89
CA TYR A 133 1.14 15.37 -2.44
C TYR A 133 1.76 14.17 -1.72
N VAL A 134 1.34 12.96 -2.07
CA VAL A 134 1.90 11.73 -1.49
C VAL A 134 3.40 11.63 -1.79
N GLU A 135 3.80 11.84 -3.03
CA GLU A 135 5.21 11.87 -3.46
C GLU A 135 5.99 12.99 -2.76
N GLY A 136 5.40 14.18 -2.64
CA GLY A 136 5.99 15.31 -1.95
C GLY A 136 6.29 15.04 -0.48
N TYR A 137 5.32 14.50 0.25
CA TYR A 137 5.50 14.14 1.67
C TYR A 137 6.51 13.00 1.87
N LEU A 138 6.51 12.00 0.98
CA LEU A 138 7.53 10.95 0.99
C LEU A 138 8.92 11.52 0.68
N LEU A 139 9.04 12.41 -0.29
CA LEU A 139 10.31 13.05 -0.64
C LEU A 139 10.85 13.91 0.50
N GLU A 140 10.00 14.69 1.16
CA GLU A 140 10.40 15.46 2.34
C GLU A 140 10.87 14.55 3.47
N ARG A 141 10.21 13.40 3.66
CA ARG A 141 10.66 12.40 4.63
C ARG A 141 11.99 11.79 4.23
N ALA A 142 12.17 11.43 2.96
CA ALA A 142 13.42 10.89 2.44
C ALA A 142 14.60 11.83 2.67
N LYS A 143 14.43 13.15 2.47
CA LYS A 143 15.46 14.18 2.71
C LYS A 143 15.90 14.30 4.17
N GLN A 144 15.11 13.79 5.13
CA GLN A 144 15.48 13.78 6.54
C GLN A 144 16.41 12.62 6.91
N LEU A 145 16.59 11.64 6.02
CA LEU A 145 17.38 10.43 6.25
C LEU A 145 18.76 10.56 5.60
N SER A 146 19.78 10.75 6.41
CA SER A 146 21.16 11.02 5.94
C SER A 146 21.81 9.85 5.19
N ASN A 147 21.26 8.65 5.30
CA ASN A 147 21.69 7.43 4.62
C ASN A 147 20.85 7.08 3.38
N LEU A 148 20.05 8.02 2.88
CA LEU A 148 19.28 7.92 1.65
C LEU A 148 19.69 9.03 0.69
N GLU A 149 20.24 8.64 -0.46
CA GLU A 149 20.60 9.54 -1.55
C GLU A 149 19.60 9.37 -2.70
N ILE A 150 19.13 10.48 -3.28
CA ILE A 150 18.25 10.49 -4.47
C ILE A 150 18.98 11.22 -5.59
N ARG A 151 19.07 10.59 -6.78
CA ARG A 151 19.67 11.17 -7.97
C ARG A 151 18.64 11.27 -9.09
N TRP A 152 18.28 12.48 -9.42
CA TRP A 152 17.39 12.81 -10.53
C TRP A 152 18.13 12.85 -11.86
N LYS A 153 17.43 12.61 -12.96
CA LYS A 153 18.00 12.55 -14.33
C LYS A 153 19.12 11.51 -14.45
N ASN A 154 18.95 10.38 -13.77
CA ASN A 154 19.84 9.23 -13.79
C ASN A 154 19.10 8.02 -14.35
N LYS A 155 19.15 7.84 -15.66
CA LYS A 155 18.43 6.81 -16.40
C LYS A 155 19.21 5.51 -16.47
N ILE A 156 18.59 4.40 -16.12
CA ILE A 156 19.17 3.07 -16.33
C ILE A 156 19.08 2.69 -17.80
N ALA A 157 20.23 2.52 -18.45
CA ALA A 157 20.35 2.19 -19.86
C ALA A 157 20.90 0.77 -20.12
N ALA A 158 21.60 0.20 -19.15
CA ALA A 158 22.13 -1.16 -19.24
C ALA A 158 22.10 -1.84 -17.87
N LEU A 159 21.92 -3.16 -17.89
CA LEU A 159 21.90 -4.00 -16.70
C LEU A 159 22.53 -5.36 -17.02
N THR A 160 23.47 -5.79 -16.17
CA THR A 160 24.08 -7.12 -16.25
C THR A 160 24.12 -7.72 -14.85
N GLN A 161 23.56 -8.94 -14.69
CA GLN A 161 23.65 -9.69 -13.44
C GLN A 161 24.76 -10.73 -13.51
N THR A 162 25.48 -10.88 -12.40
CA THR A 162 26.45 -11.94 -12.16
C THR A 162 26.29 -12.49 -10.75
N ASP A 163 26.97 -13.57 -10.44
CA ASP A 163 26.98 -14.12 -9.05
C ASP A 163 27.53 -13.09 -8.04
N ALA A 164 28.40 -12.20 -8.48
CA ALA A 164 29.01 -11.17 -7.64
C ALA A 164 28.09 -9.96 -7.38
N GLY A 165 27.01 -9.80 -8.14
CA GLY A 165 26.08 -8.66 -8.03
C GLY A 165 25.60 -8.16 -9.39
N ILE A 166 25.16 -6.91 -9.44
CA ILE A 166 24.60 -6.27 -10.63
C ILE A 166 25.49 -5.11 -11.03
N ALA A 167 25.77 -5.00 -12.35
CA ALA A 167 26.35 -3.83 -12.96
C ALA A 167 25.26 -3.05 -13.72
N LEU A 168 25.18 -1.75 -13.49
CA LEU A 168 24.22 -0.83 -14.08
C LEU A 168 24.95 0.22 -14.91
N GLY A 169 24.58 0.38 -16.19
CA GLY A 169 24.94 1.54 -17.00
C GLY A 169 23.91 2.65 -16.77
N VAL A 170 24.37 3.80 -16.34
CA VAL A 170 23.52 4.97 -16.04
C VAL A 170 23.83 6.09 -17.02
N GLU A 171 22.81 6.62 -17.68
CA GLU A 171 22.88 7.81 -18.54
C GLU A 171 22.43 9.04 -17.76
N THR A 172 23.16 10.14 -17.93
CA THR A 172 22.88 11.44 -17.33
C THR A 172 23.07 12.57 -18.36
N PRO A 173 22.63 13.81 -18.09
CA PRO A 173 22.92 14.95 -18.97
C PRO A 173 24.41 15.21 -19.23
N GLU A 174 25.30 14.78 -18.34
CA GLU A 174 26.75 14.99 -18.44
C GLU A 174 27.53 13.72 -18.82
N GLY A 175 26.86 12.72 -19.39
CA GLY A 175 27.47 11.48 -19.86
C GLY A 175 27.05 10.26 -19.06
N SER A 176 27.68 9.12 -19.38
CA SER A 176 27.33 7.83 -18.79
C SER A 176 28.38 7.37 -17.78
N TYR A 177 27.93 6.60 -16.79
CA TYR A 177 28.83 5.96 -15.83
C TYR A 177 28.30 4.60 -15.43
N THR A 178 29.10 3.83 -14.70
CA THR A 178 28.72 2.48 -14.25
C THR A 178 28.64 2.43 -12.73
N LEU A 179 27.56 1.82 -12.23
CA LEU A 179 27.39 1.48 -10.82
C LEU A 179 27.36 -0.03 -10.64
N HIS A 180 27.79 -0.48 -9.46
CA HIS A 180 27.56 -1.86 -9.03
C HIS A 180 26.63 -1.87 -7.83
N CYS A 181 25.82 -2.93 -7.68
CA CYS A 181 25.06 -3.14 -6.45
C CYS A 181 24.93 -4.63 -6.10
N ASP A 182 24.62 -4.87 -4.81
CA ASP A 182 24.33 -6.23 -4.34
C ASP A 182 22.89 -6.62 -4.70
N TRP A 183 21.96 -5.67 -4.59
CA TRP A 183 20.54 -5.83 -4.90
C TRP A 183 19.99 -4.62 -5.64
N LEU A 184 19.07 -4.87 -6.57
CA LEU A 184 18.33 -3.83 -7.29
C LEU A 184 16.85 -3.98 -7.01
N VAL A 185 16.19 -2.87 -6.67
CA VAL A 185 14.72 -2.80 -6.59
C VAL A 185 14.21 -1.98 -7.77
N ALA A 186 13.45 -2.60 -8.64
CA ALA A 186 12.79 -1.95 -9.76
C ALA A 186 11.38 -1.49 -9.33
N ALA A 187 11.21 -0.18 -9.17
CA ALA A 187 9.95 0.51 -8.89
C ALA A 187 9.65 1.57 -9.97
N ASP A 188 10.15 1.35 -11.18
CA ASP A 188 10.15 2.23 -12.34
C ASP A 188 8.86 2.18 -13.18
N GLY A 189 7.77 1.70 -12.57
CA GLY A 189 6.42 1.82 -13.06
C GLY A 189 6.05 0.87 -14.21
N ALA A 190 4.87 1.08 -14.78
CA ALA A 190 4.25 0.18 -15.77
C ALA A 190 5.12 -0.03 -17.03
N ARG A 191 5.91 0.96 -17.43
CA ARG A 191 6.85 0.91 -18.56
C ARG A 191 8.27 0.63 -18.14
N SER A 192 8.46 -0.21 -17.13
CA SER A 192 9.74 -0.54 -16.51
C SER A 192 10.86 -0.78 -17.53
N ALA A 193 11.88 0.07 -17.48
CA ALA A 193 13.11 -0.07 -18.25
C ALA A 193 13.90 -1.30 -17.76
N VAL A 194 13.92 -1.53 -16.44
CA VAL A 194 14.61 -2.68 -15.83
C VAL A 194 13.99 -3.99 -16.31
N ARG A 195 12.66 -4.10 -16.37
CA ARG A 195 11.97 -5.28 -16.92
C ARG A 195 12.35 -5.52 -18.39
N GLY A 196 12.38 -4.45 -19.19
CA GLY A 196 12.78 -4.51 -20.60
C GLY A 196 14.24 -4.95 -20.80
N LEU A 197 15.16 -4.41 -20.02
CA LEU A 197 16.60 -4.75 -20.08
C LEU A 197 16.88 -6.22 -19.72
N LEU A 198 16.03 -6.83 -18.88
CA LEU A 198 16.11 -8.24 -18.55
C LEU A 198 15.34 -9.15 -19.53
N GLY A 199 14.67 -8.58 -20.55
CA GLY A 199 13.86 -9.35 -21.50
C GLY A 199 12.63 -10.00 -20.88
N LEU A 200 12.14 -9.47 -19.74
CA LEU A 200 10.99 -10.00 -19.01
C LEU A 200 9.68 -9.38 -19.49
N THR A 201 8.60 -10.13 -19.36
CA THR A 201 7.26 -9.73 -19.79
C THR A 201 6.27 -9.82 -18.65
N SER A 202 5.12 -9.17 -18.82
CA SER A 202 3.96 -9.31 -17.95
C SER A 202 2.84 -9.98 -18.73
N GLU A 203 2.08 -10.84 -18.04
CA GLU A 203 0.95 -11.59 -18.60
C GLU A 203 -0.36 -11.15 -17.96
N GLY A 204 -1.47 -11.27 -18.71
CA GLY A 204 -2.82 -10.96 -18.23
C GLY A 204 -3.70 -10.37 -19.32
N GLN A 205 -4.63 -9.51 -18.92
CA GLN A 205 -5.67 -8.96 -19.78
C GLN A 205 -5.56 -7.45 -19.93
N THR A 206 -5.55 -6.96 -21.17
CA THR A 206 -5.70 -5.53 -21.48
C THR A 206 -7.16 -5.27 -21.85
N PHE A 207 -7.78 -4.27 -21.23
CA PHE A 207 -9.15 -3.87 -21.51
C PHE A 207 -9.21 -2.85 -22.63
N ARG A 208 -10.23 -2.97 -23.48
CA ARG A 208 -10.51 -1.98 -24.55
C ARG A 208 -11.23 -0.75 -24.01
N ASP A 209 -11.79 -0.88 -22.82
CA ASP A 209 -12.54 0.18 -22.18
C ASP A 209 -11.64 1.38 -21.88
N ARG A 210 -12.17 2.56 -22.13
CA ARG A 210 -11.50 3.83 -21.91
C ARG A 210 -12.29 4.64 -20.91
N PHE A 211 -11.57 5.39 -20.09
CA PHE A 211 -12.16 6.31 -19.16
C PHE A 211 -11.53 7.69 -19.31
N LEU A 212 -12.38 8.68 -19.42
CA LEU A 212 -12.01 10.08 -19.32
C LEU A 212 -11.99 10.46 -17.86
N ILE A 213 -10.86 10.90 -17.35
CA ILE A 213 -10.74 11.54 -16.04
C ILE A 213 -10.81 13.05 -16.28
N ALA A 214 -11.72 13.73 -15.58
CA ALA A 214 -11.79 15.16 -15.49
C ALA A 214 -11.66 15.57 -14.02
N ASP A 215 -10.54 16.20 -13.66
CA ASP A 215 -10.40 16.89 -12.38
C ASP A 215 -10.88 18.32 -12.59
N VAL A 216 -11.88 18.73 -11.83
CA VAL A 216 -12.51 20.03 -11.92
C VAL A 216 -12.51 20.74 -10.56
N ARG A 217 -12.24 22.03 -10.57
CA ARG A 217 -12.48 22.86 -9.40
C ARG A 217 -13.90 23.41 -9.52
N MET A 218 -14.74 23.07 -8.57
CA MET A 218 -16.13 23.52 -8.60
C MET A 218 -16.63 23.89 -7.21
N ASP A 219 -17.54 24.85 -7.17
CA ASP A 219 -18.29 25.22 -5.99
C ASP A 219 -19.63 24.46 -6.02
N ALA A 220 -19.62 23.21 -5.55
CA ALA A 220 -20.78 22.35 -5.56
C ALA A 220 -20.98 21.70 -4.19
N ASP A 221 -22.23 21.61 -3.77
CA ASP A 221 -22.64 21.08 -2.46
C ASP A 221 -22.87 19.56 -2.52
N PHE A 222 -21.82 18.81 -2.93
CA PHE A 222 -21.83 17.36 -2.82
C PHE A 222 -21.18 16.93 -1.49
N PRO A 223 -21.71 15.87 -0.82
CA PRO A 223 -21.08 15.32 0.36
C PRO A 223 -19.75 14.60 0.00
N THR A 224 -18.85 14.49 0.99
CA THR A 224 -17.57 13.78 0.86
C THR A 224 -17.76 12.27 0.79
N GLU A 225 -18.47 11.80 -0.21
CA GLU A 225 -18.81 10.41 -0.48
C GLU A 225 -18.30 10.00 -1.85
N ARG A 226 -18.22 8.71 -2.12
CA ARG A 226 -17.94 8.17 -3.45
C ARG A 226 -19.25 7.81 -4.13
N TRP A 227 -19.60 8.51 -5.20
CA TRP A 227 -20.82 8.24 -5.96
C TRP A 227 -20.50 7.54 -7.26
N PHE A 228 -21.25 6.48 -7.54
CA PHE A 228 -21.09 5.67 -8.73
C PHE A 228 -22.43 5.47 -9.43
N TRP A 229 -22.52 5.92 -10.68
CA TRP A 229 -23.70 5.75 -11.53
C TRP A 229 -23.47 4.69 -12.60
N PHE A 230 -24.46 3.85 -12.78
CA PHE A 230 -24.62 2.95 -13.92
C PHE A 230 -25.72 3.50 -14.83
N ASP A 231 -25.37 3.72 -16.10
CA ASP A 231 -26.30 4.19 -17.14
C ASP A 231 -27.13 5.44 -16.74
N PRO A 232 -26.49 6.52 -16.25
CA PRO A 232 -27.25 7.72 -15.89
C PRO A 232 -27.79 8.46 -17.12
N PRO A 233 -28.95 9.17 -17.01
CA PRO A 233 -29.53 9.92 -18.15
C PRO A 233 -28.59 10.96 -18.75
N PHE A 234 -27.68 11.53 -17.95
CA PHE A 234 -26.68 12.50 -18.39
C PHE A 234 -25.48 11.88 -19.12
N HIS A 235 -25.28 10.55 -19.05
CA HIS A 235 -24.23 9.81 -19.73
C HIS A 235 -24.70 8.39 -20.09
N PRO A 236 -25.64 8.26 -21.07
CA PRO A 236 -26.34 7.00 -21.34
C PRO A 236 -25.43 5.87 -21.77
N ASN A 237 -25.78 4.62 -21.37
CA ASN A 237 -25.09 3.36 -21.65
C ASN A 237 -23.68 3.25 -21.06
N GLN A 238 -23.24 4.17 -20.25
CA GLN A 238 -21.91 4.26 -19.67
C GLN A 238 -22.01 4.42 -18.16
N SER A 239 -20.88 4.29 -17.48
CA SER A 239 -20.78 4.50 -16.04
C SER A 239 -20.06 5.82 -15.74
N VAL A 240 -20.40 6.43 -14.60
CA VAL A 240 -19.75 7.66 -14.12
C VAL A 240 -19.42 7.51 -12.64
N LEU A 241 -18.27 8.03 -12.24
CA LEU A 241 -17.80 8.07 -10.87
C LEU A 241 -17.50 9.51 -10.47
N LEU A 242 -17.88 9.91 -9.26
CA LEU A 242 -17.60 11.23 -8.69
C LEU A 242 -17.03 11.10 -7.28
N HIS A 243 -15.96 11.83 -6.98
CA HIS A 243 -15.42 11.95 -5.64
C HIS A 243 -14.56 13.20 -5.44
N GLN A 244 -14.59 13.73 -4.23
CA GLN A 244 -13.87 14.93 -3.84
C GLN A 244 -12.39 14.62 -3.58
N GLN A 245 -11.53 15.59 -3.91
CA GLN A 245 -10.12 15.68 -3.56
C GLN A 245 -9.86 16.96 -2.76
N PRO A 246 -8.67 17.13 -2.15
CA PRO A 246 -8.26 18.41 -1.56
C PRO A 246 -8.34 19.60 -2.53
N ASP A 247 -8.29 20.79 -1.97
CA ASP A 247 -8.19 22.07 -2.69
C ASP A 247 -9.43 22.41 -3.55
N GLY A 248 -10.61 21.89 -3.16
CA GLY A 248 -11.86 22.11 -3.89
C GLY A 248 -11.93 21.39 -5.25
N VAL A 249 -11.01 20.43 -5.47
CA VAL A 249 -10.97 19.64 -6.70
C VAL A 249 -11.90 18.44 -6.58
N TRP A 250 -12.62 18.15 -7.66
CA TRP A 250 -13.48 16.98 -7.80
C TRP A 250 -13.05 16.16 -9.00
N ARG A 251 -12.92 14.85 -8.81
CA ARG A 251 -12.66 13.91 -9.89
C ARG A 251 -13.94 13.32 -10.40
N ILE A 252 -14.11 13.38 -11.72
CA ILE A 252 -15.19 12.73 -12.44
C ILE A 252 -14.56 11.77 -13.45
N ASP A 253 -14.87 10.49 -13.33
CA ASP A 253 -14.43 9.46 -14.27
C ASP A 253 -15.63 9.07 -15.16
N PHE A 254 -15.55 9.40 -16.44
CA PHE A 254 -16.56 9.00 -17.43
C PHE A 254 -16.09 7.79 -18.22
N GLN A 255 -16.84 6.70 -18.17
CA GLN A 255 -16.63 5.61 -19.11
C GLN A 255 -16.85 6.10 -20.55
N LEU A 256 -15.99 5.69 -21.47
CA LEU A 256 -16.09 5.98 -22.90
C LEU A 256 -16.37 4.72 -23.70
N GLY A 257 -16.94 4.88 -24.90
CA GLY A 257 -17.07 3.78 -25.87
C GLY A 257 -15.70 3.26 -26.34
N TRP A 258 -15.67 2.05 -26.86
CA TRP A 258 -14.45 1.38 -27.34
C TRP A 258 -13.78 2.13 -28.51
N ASP A 259 -14.57 2.84 -29.34
CA ASP A 259 -14.11 3.58 -30.51
C ASP A 259 -13.77 5.03 -30.22
N ALA A 260 -13.81 5.45 -28.94
CA ALA A 260 -13.49 6.81 -28.53
C ALA A 260 -12.03 7.15 -28.83
N ASP A 261 -11.76 8.25 -29.53
CA ASP A 261 -10.40 8.74 -29.77
C ASP A 261 -9.85 9.44 -28.53
N PRO A 262 -8.77 8.90 -27.89
CA PRO A 262 -8.24 9.47 -26.66
C PRO A 262 -7.74 10.92 -26.80
N VAL A 263 -7.38 11.36 -28.00
CA VAL A 263 -6.91 12.73 -28.24
C VAL A 263 -8.11 13.67 -28.35
N ALA A 264 -9.13 13.30 -29.12
CA ALA A 264 -10.33 14.08 -29.29
C ALA A 264 -11.14 14.20 -27.99
N GLU A 265 -11.25 13.09 -27.23
CA GLU A 265 -12.05 13.05 -26.00
C GLU A 265 -11.50 13.90 -24.84
N ARG A 266 -10.21 14.29 -24.90
CA ARG A 266 -9.59 15.21 -23.93
C ARG A 266 -9.80 16.69 -24.24
N GLN A 267 -10.37 17.02 -25.37
CA GLN A 267 -10.55 18.42 -25.75
C GLN A 267 -11.64 19.08 -24.91
N PRO A 268 -11.48 20.35 -24.51
CA PRO A 268 -12.46 21.05 -23.69
C PRO A 268 -13.89 21.06 -24.25
N ASP A 269 -14.05 21.12 -25.56
CA ASP A 269 -15.33 21.08 -26.26
C ASP A 269 -16.06 19.73 -26.13
N ARG A 270 -15.34 18.65 -25.77
CA ARG A 270 -15.89 17.34 -25.46
C ARG A 270 -16.09 17.13 -23.95
N VAL A 271 -15.17 17.63 -23.13
CA VAL A 271 -15.19 17.45 -21.68
C VAL A 271 -16.22 18.35 -21.00
N ILE A 272 -16.23 19.65 -21.31
CA ILE A 272 -17.10 20.62 -20.65
C ILE A 272 -18.60 20.26 -20.76
N PRO A 273 -19.15 19.86 -21.92
CA PRO A 273 -20.57 19.47 -22.01
C PRO A 273 -20.89 18.23 -21.14
N ARG A 274 -19.98 17.27 -21.00
CA ARG A 274 -20.20 16.09 -20.14
C ARG A 274 -20.24 16.47 -18.67
N VAL A 275 -19.30 17.31 -18.23
CA VAL A 275 -19.27 17.80 -16.85
C VAL A 275 -20.53 18.63 -16.56
N GLN A 276 -20.94 19.50 -17.47
CA GLN A 276 -22.17 20.27 -17.33
C GLN A 276 -23.43 19.41 -17.31
N ALA A 277 -23.45 18.29 -18.05
CA ALA A 277 -24.59 17.37 -18.04
C ALA A 277 -24.77 16.69 -16.67
N LEU A 278 -23.66 16.40 -15.97
CA LEU A 278 -23.68 15.87 -14.60
C LEU A 278 -24.04 16.93 -13.56
N LEU A 279 -23.40 18.11 -13.64
CA LEU A 279 -23.49 19.13 -12.59
C LEU A 279 -24.72 20.05 -12.73
N GLY A 280 -25.34 20.09 -13.92
CA GLY A 280 -26.35 21.08 -14.29
C GLY A 280 -25.74 22.35 -14.90
N ARG A 281 -26.55 23.07 -15.70
CA ARG A 281 -26.08 24.19 -16.49
C ARG A 281 -25.66 25.43 -15.68
N GLU A 282 -26.15 25.56 -14.46
CA GLU A 282 -25.90 26.70 -13.57
C GLU A 282 -24.61 26.56 -12.75
N THR A 283 -24.05 25.34 -12.64
CA THR A 283 -22.84 25.10 -11.85
C THR A 283 -21.62 25.61 -12.59
N ARG A 284 -20.82 26.45 -11.91
CA ARG A 284 -19.54 26.94 -12.41
C ARG A 284 -18.45 25.99 -12.03
N PHE A 285 -17.54 25.71 -12.95
CA PHE A 285 -16.36 24.91 -12.72
C PHE A 285 -15.23 25.30 -13.66
N ASP A 286 -14.00 25.02 -13.23
CA ASP A 286 -12.78 25.14 -14.03
C ASP A 286 -12.16 23.75 -14.20
N LEU A 287 -11.65 23.45 -15.41
CA LEU A 287 -10.92 22.21 -15.67
C LEU A 287 -9.49 22.36 -15.15
N GLU A 288 -9.10 21.50 -14.20
CA GLU A 288 -7.75 21.47 -13.65
C GLU A 288 -6.86 20.47 -14.40
N TRP A 289 -7.39 19.30 -14.69
CA TRP A 289 -6.65 18.25 -15.39
C TRP A 289 -7.59 17.30 -16.12
N VAL A 290 -7.14 16.86 -17.30
CA VAL A 290 -7.90 15.93 -18.14
C VAL A 290 -7.00 14.86 -18.69
N SER A 291 -7.41 13.62 -18.59
CA SER A 291 -6.72 12.47 -19.18
C SER A 291 -7.69 11.41 -19.68
N VAL A 292 -7.31 10.69 -20.71
CA VAL A 292 -7.99 9.45 -21.12
C VAL A 292 -7.01 8.30 -20.93
N TYR A 293 -7.43 7.28 -20.23
CA TYR A 293 -6.60 6.12 -19.97
C TYR A 293 -7.29 4.81 -20.35
N THR A 294 -6.47 3.87 -20.74
CA THR A 294 -6.78 2.45 -20.84
C THR A 294 -6.05 1.74 -19.71
N PHE A 295 -6.54 0.61 -19.29
CA PHE A 295 -5.93 -0.15 -18.22
C PHE A 295 -5.78 -1.61 -18.57
N ALA A 296 -4.88 -2.26 -17.85
CA ALA A 296 -4.61 -3.68 -17.97
C ALA A 296 -4.49 -4.28 -16.58
N CYS A 297 -4.94 -5.52 -16.45
CA CYS A 297 -4.69 -6.35 -15.28
C CYS A 297 -3.61 -7.36 -15.67
N LEU A 298 -2.37 -7.03 -15.35
CA LEU A 298 -1.18 -7.77 -15.76
C LEU A 298 -0.27 -8.00 -14.57
N ARG A 299 0.50 -9.09 -14.55
CA ARG A 299 1.65 -9.25 -13.67
C ARG A 299 2.78 -10.01 -14.35
N MET A 300 3.97 -9.85 -13.82
CA MET A 300 5.10 -10.73 -14.11
C MET A 300 4.85 -12.11 -13.50
N ASP A 301 5.44 -13.16 -14.07
CA ASP A 301 5.38 -14.51 -13.50
C ASP A 301 5.99 -14.53 -12.09
N LYS A 302 7.13 -13.84 -11.91
CA LYS A 302 7.84 -13.69 -10.64
C LYS A 302 8.21 -12.23 -10.41
N PHE A 303 8.36 -11.86 -9.14
CA PHE A 303 8.80 -10.52 -8.72
C PHE A 303 10.27 -10.52 -8.27
N LEU A 304 10.89 -11.69 -8.11
CA LEU A 304 12.31 -11.88 -7.83
C LEU A 304 13.00 -12.57 -9.02
N HIS A 305 13.97 -11.89 -9.64
CA HIS A 305 14.79 -12.40 -10.73
C HIS A 305 16.28 -12.27 -10.40
N GLY A 306 16.85 -13.33 -9.82
CA GLY A 306 18.22 -13.31 -9.32
C GLY A 306 18.38 -12.30 -8.17
N ARG A 307 19.04 -11.17 -8.43
CA ARG A 307 19.24 -10.09 -7.46
C ARG A 307 18.39 -8.84 -7.75
N VAL A 308 17.44 -8.95 -8.67
CA VAL A 308 16.50 -7.87 -9.02
C VAL A 308 15.12 -8.20 -8.47
N LEU A 309 14.55 -7.26 -7.71
CA LEU A 309 13.24 -7.31 -7.08
C LEU A 309 12.33 -6.27 -7.73
N PHE A 310 11.18 -6.68 -8.21
CA PHE A 310 10.19 -5.80 -8.83
C PHE A 310 9.07 -5.46 -7.84
N ALA A 311 8.64 -4.20 -7.78
CA ALA A 311 7.59 -3.73 -6.89
C ALA A 311 6.67 -2.69 -7.57
N GLY A 312 5.39 -2.69 -7.21
CA GLY A 312 4.38 -1.82 -7.80
C GLY A 312 4.13 -2.10 -9.29
N ASP A 313 3.86 -1.05 -10.06
CA ASP A 313 3.50 -1.18 -11.48
C ASP A 313 4.61 -1.78 -12.35
N SER A 314 5.85 -1.84 -11.88
CA SER A 314 6.92 -2.57 -12.56
C SER A 314 6.71 -4.09 -12.50
N ALA A 315 6.06 -4.60 -11.45
CA ALA A 315 5.76 -6.00 -11.23
C ALA A 315 4.34 -6.39 -11.67
N HIS A 316 3.35 -5.57 -11.36
CA HIS A 316 1.93 -5.84 -11.63
C HIS A 316 1.12 -4.55 -11.83
N GLY A 317 0.12 -4.61 -12.69
CA GLY A 317 -0.85 -3.56 -12.92
C GLY A 317 -2.26 -4.07 -12.74
N VAL A 318 -3.15 -3.21 -12.27
CA VAL A 318 -4.58 -3.51 -12.09
C VAL A 318 -5.44 -2.37 -12.64
N SER A 319 -6.72 -2.65 -12.90
CA SER A 319 -7.66 -1.59 -13.25
C SER A 319 -7.88 -0.63 -12.07
N PRO A 320 -8.28 0.63 -12.32
CA PRO A 320 -8.49 1.61 -11.26
C PRO A 320 -9.67 1.27 -10.34
N PHE A 321 -10.55 0.36 -10.77
CA PHE A 321 -11.73 -0.02 -10.01
C PHE A 321 -11.38 -0.84 -8.77
N GLY A 322 -11.63 -0.25 -7.60
CA GLY A 322 -11.28 -0.81 -6.31
C GLY A 322 -10.06 -0.16 -5.65
N ALA A 323 -9.43 0.85 -6.29
CA ALA A 323 -8.31 1.60 -5.74
C ALA A 323 -7.15 0.69 -5.27
N ARG A 324 -6.75 -0.30 -6.10
CA ARG A 324 -5.79 -1.34 -5.68
C ARG A 324 -4.35 -1.05 -6.08
N GLY A 325 -4.07 -0.41 -7.22
CA GLY A 325 -2.74 -0.31 -7.80
C GLY A 325 -1.70 0.31 -6.86
N ALA A 326 -1.80 1.60 -6.59
CA ALA A 326 -0.87 2.28 -5.68
C ALA A 326 -0.85 1.67 -4.28
N ASN A 327 -2.03 1.26 -3.76
CA ASN A 327 -2.14 0.64 -2.46
C ASN A 327 -1.42 -0.72 -2.38
N SER A 328 -1.50 -1.54 -3.43
CA SER A 328 -0.76 -2.80 -3.51
C SER A 328 0.74 -2.56 -3.65
N GLY A 329 1.14 -1.57 -4.47
CA GLY A 329 2.56 -1.24 -4.62
C GLY A 329 3.23 -0.77 -3.33
N VAL A 330 2.52 0.02 -2.51
CA VAL A 330 3.04 0.40 -1.17
C VAL A 330 3.12 -0.81 -0.23
N GLN A 331 2.19 -1.77 -0.34
CA GLN A 331 2.28 -3.03 0.39
C GLN A 331 3.40 -3.94 -0.13
N ASP A 332 3.80 -3.83 -1.42
CA ASP A 332 5.01 -4.51 -1.91
C ASP A 332 6.25 -3.95 -1.21
N ALA A 333 6.37 -2.61 -1.14
CA ALA A 333 7.46 -1.94 -0.44
C ALA A 333 7.56 -2.38 1.03
N ASP A 334 6.42 -2.38 1.75
CA ASP A 334 6.30 -2.79 3.14
C ASP A 334 6.75 -4.25 3.36
N ASN A 335 6.30 -5.16 2.49
CA ASN A 335 6.66 -6.58 2.56
C ASN A 335 8.13 -6.85 2.20
N LEU A 336 8.66 -6.11 1.22
CA LEU A 336 10.02 -6.26 0.71
C LEU A 336 11.07 -5.72 1.67
N ALA A 337 10.87 -4.50 2.19
CA ALA A 337 11.93 -3.74 2.83
C ALA A 337 12.50 -4.43 4.08
N TRP A 338 11.67 -5.01 4.94
CA TRP A 338 12.17 -5.71 6.13
C TRP A 338 12.92 -7.00 5.78
N LYS A 339 12.46 -7.75 4.77
CA LYS A 339 13.10 -8.98 4.31
C LYS A 339 14.48 -8.69 3.72
N LEU A 340 14.53 -7.73 2.79
CA LEU A 340 15.78 -7.28 2.20
C LEU A 340 16.73 -6.69 3.26
N GLY A 341 16.20 -5.91 4.20
CA GLY A 341 16.96 -5.35 5.31
C GLY A 341 17.63 -6.42 6.17
N LEU A 342 16.92 -7.50 6.53
CA LEU A 342 17.50 -8.62 7.27
C LEU A 342 18.58 -9.36 6.47
N VAL A 343 18.34 -9.61 5.19
CA VAL A 343 19.33 -10.23 4.28
C VAL A 343 20.58 -9.36 4.17
N LEU A 344 20.42 -8.07 3.95
CA LEU A 344 21.53 -7.11 3.88
C LEU A 344 22.33 -7.03 5.19
N LYS A 345 21.70 -7.20 6.33
CA LYS A 345 22.36 -7.23 7.65
C LYS A 345 23.00 -8.59 7.96
N GLY A 346 22.79 -9.61 7.14
CA GLY A 346 23.26 -10.99 7.40
C GLY A 346 22.47 -11.69 8.53
N LEU A 347 21.29 -11.17 8.88
CA LEU A 347 20.39 -11.72 9.90
C LEU A 347 19.40 -12.73 9.35
N ALA A 348 19.33 -12.89 8.03
CA ALA A 348 18.49 -13.87 7.35
C ALA A 348 19.18 -14.38 6.07
N PRO A 349 18.91 -15.62 5.66
CA PRO A 349 19.40 -16.16 4.39
C PRO A 349 18.73 -15.47 3.20
N GLN A 350 19.38 -15.46 2.04
CA GLN A 350 18.81 -14.86 0.81
C GLN A 350 17.47 -15.50 0.40
N THR A 351 17.25 -16.76 0.76
CA THR A 351 16.00 -17.49 0.51
C THR A 351 14.78 -16.87 1.22
N LEU A 352 14.98 -15.98 2.20
CA LEU A 352 13.88 -15.20 2.76
C LEU A 352 13.18 -14.36 1.68
N LEU A 353 13.90 -13.90 0.66
CA LEU A 353 13.34 -13.12 -0.45
C LEU A 353 12.43 -13.92 -1.39
N ASP A 354 12.56 -15.26 -1.41
CA ASP A 354 11.61 -16.12 -2.14
C ASP A 354 10.18 -15.98 -1.57
N THR A 355 10.08 -15.60 -0.28
CA THR A 355 8.78 -15.35 0.35
C THR A 355 8.18 -13.98 -0.01
N TYR A 356 9.00 -13.01 -0.40
CA TYR A 356 8.51 -11.79 -1.04
C TYR A 356 7.78 -12.13 -2.34
N ASP A 357 8.45 -12.90 -3.19
CA ASP A 357 7.90 -13.36 -4.45
C ASP A 357 6.56 -14.07 -4.26
N SER A 358 6.53 -15.14 -3.45
CA SER A 358 5.33 -15.94 -3.25
C SER A 358 4.16 -15.16 -2.61
N GLU A 359 4.41 -14.35 -1.58
CA GLU A 359 3.38 -13.56 -0.91
C GLU A 359 2.83 -12.45 -1.81
N ARG A 360 3.71 -11.74 -2.57
CA ARG A 360 3.26 -10.62 -3.38
C ARG A 360 2.68 -11.04 -4.73
N VAL A 361 3.14 -12.14 -5.31
CA VAL A 361 2.47 -12.78 -6.46
C VAL A 361 1.05 -13.21 -6.08
N TYR A 362 0.88 -13.89 -4.93
CA TYR A 362 -0.45 -14.24 -4.41
C TYR A 362 -1.36 -13.00 -4.24
N ALA A 363 -0.84 -11.94 -3.61
CA ALA A 363 -1.61 -10.71 -3.43
C ALA A 363 -1.95 -10.01 -4.75
N ALA A 364 -1.05 -10.05 -5.74
CA ALA A 364 -1.30 -9.52 -7.08
C ALA A 364 -2.40 -10.32 -7.80
N ASP A 365 -2.39 -11.65 -7.72
CA ASP A 365 -3.44 -12.51 -8.30
C ASP A 365 -4.81 -12.21 -7.68
N GLU A 366 -4.87 -12.06 -6.35
CA GLU A 366 -6.10 -11.68 -5.66
C GLU A 366 -6.61 -10.30 -6.10
N ASN A 367 -5.71 -9.32 -6.22
CA ASN A 367 -6.04 -7.98 -6.69
C ASN A 367 -6.48 -7.96 -8.17
N ILE A 368 -5.81 -8.70 -9.04
CA ILE A 368 -6.16 -8.84 -10.46
C ILE A 368 -7.54 -9.48 -10.60
N LEU A 369 -7.81 -10.58 -9.88
CA LEU A 369 -9.11 -11.24 -9.91
C LEU A 369 -10.24 -10.29 -9.51
N ASN A 370 -10.08 -9.57 -8.39
CA ASN A 370 -11.10 -8.63 -7.90
C ASN A 370 -11.26 -7.42 -8.84
N SER A 371 -10.15 -6.89 -9.38
CA SER A 371 -10.18 -5.78 -10.35
C SER A 371 -10.85 -6.19 -11.66
N THR A 372 -10.53 -7.36 -12.20
CA THR A 372 -11.15 -7.89 -13.43
C THR A 372 -12.66 -8.06 -13.26
N ARG A 373 -13.09 -8.69 -12.17
CA ARG A 373 -14.54 -8.85 -11.87
C ARG A 373 -15.26 -7.50 -11.76
N SER A 374 -14.66 -6.54 -11.09
CA SER A 374 -15.24 -5.18 -10.98
C SER A 374 -15.34 -4.52 -12.35
N THR A 375 -14.29 -4.64 -13.18
CA THR A 375 -14.25 -4.07 -14.52
C THR A 375 -15.32 -4.71 -15.41
N ASP A 376 -15.44 -6.03 -15.44
CA ASP A 376 -16.43 -6.74 -16.27
C ASP A 376 -17.87 -6.39 -15.87
N PHE A 377 -18.11 -6.17 -14.57
CA PHE A 377 -19.42 -5.71 -14.10
C PHE A 377 -19.71 -4.26 -14.54
N ILE A 378 -18.73 -3.37 -14.40
CA ILE A 378 -18.86 -1.95 -14.77
C ILE A 378 -18.99 -1.77 -16.27
N THR A 379 -18.28 -2.56 -17.06
CA THR A 379 -18.17 -2.45 -18.52
C THR A 379 -18.63 -3.73 -19.21
N PRO A 380 -19.95 -4.04 -19.22
CA PRO A 380 -20.46 -5.27 -19.82
C PRO A 380 -20.14 -5.34 -21.31
N LYS A 381 -19.66 -6.52 -21.77
CA LYS A 381 -19.08 -6.72 -23.10
C LYS A 381 -20.13 -7.09 -24.16
N ASN A 382 -21.31 -7.52 -23.74
CA ASN A 382 -22.40 -7.95 -24.62
C ASN A 382 -23.77 -7.77 -23.94
N GLU A 383 -24.85 -8.03 -24.67
CA GLU A 383 -26.23 -7.88 -24.18
C GLU A 383 -26.53 -8.75 -22.97
N ALA A 384 -26.00 -9.98 -22.93
CA ALA A 384 -26.24 -10.90 -21.80
C ALA A 384 -25.59 -10.39 -20.52
N SER A 385 -24.34 -9.92 -20.59
CA SER A 385 -23.65 -9.34 -19.44
C SER A 385 -24.28 -8.01 -18.99
N ARG A 386 -24.82 -7.21 -19.93
CA ARG A 386 -25.60 -6.01 -19.62
C ARG A 386 -26.89 -6.36 -18.89
N ALA A 387 -27.67 -7.30 -19.42
CA ALA A 387 -28.92 -7.74 -18.79
C ALA A 387 -28.67 -8.31 -17.37
N PHE A 388 -27.57 -9.06 -17.18
CA PHE A 388 -27.16 -9.55 -15.87
C PHE A 388 -26.83 -8.39 -14.91
N ARG A 389 -26.03 -7.39 -15.33
CA ARG A 389 -25.70 -6.22 -14.53
C ARG A 389 -26.96 -5.47 -14.13
N ASP A 390 -27.84 -5.16 -15.08
CA ASP A 390 -29.02 -4.35 -14.85
C ASP A 390 -30.02 -5.06 -13.92
N ALA A 391 -30.24 -6.35 -14.12
CA ALA A 391 -31.05 -7.17 -13.21
C ALA A 391 -30.44 -7.24 -11.78
N THR A 392 -29.10 -7.36 -11.68
CA THR A 392 -28.40 -7.36 -10.40
C THR A 392 -28.57 -6.02 -9.68
N LEU A 393 -28.46 -4.90 -10.39
CA LEU A 393 -28.66 -3.56 -9.83
C LEU A 393 -30.09 -3.36 -9.31
N GLN A 394 -31.11 -3.85 -10.06
CA GLN A 394 -32.50 -3.82 -9.62
C GLN A 394 -32.70 -4.63 -8.33
N LEU A 395 -32.18 -5.86 -8.29
CA LEU A 395 -32.25 -6.73 -7.10
C LEU A 395 -31.49 -6.14 -5.90
N ALA A 396 -30.40 -5.41 -6.12
CA ALA A 396 -29.57 -4.84 -5.06
C ALA A 396 -30.29 -3.75 -4.24
N LYS A 397 -31.38 -3.18 -4.74
CA LYS A 397 -32.24 -2.26 -3.98
C LYS A 397 -32.74 -2.93 -2.70
N ASP A 398 -33.26 -4.14 -2.81
CA ASP A 398 -33.95 -4.86 -1.75
C ASP A 398 -33.18 -6.07 -1.20
N CYS A 399 -32.26 -6.65 -1.98
CA CYS A 399 -31.58 -7.90 -1.65
C CYS A 399 -30.11 -7.69 -1.34
N SER A 400 -29.70 -7.92 -0.10
CA SER A 400 -28.30 -7.75 0.35
C SER A 400 -27.30 -8.66 -0.36
N PHE A 401 -27.68 -9.87 -0.78
CA PHE A 401 -26.79 -10.75 -1.53
C PHE A 401 -26.42 -10.16 -2.91
N ALA A 402 -27.37 -9.47 -3.57
CA ALA A 402 -27.14 -8.87 -4.88
C ALA A 402 -26.16 -7.68 -4.79
N ARG A 403 -26.13 -6.96 -3.68
CA ARG A 403 -25.14 -5.89 -3.44
C ARG A 403 -23.70 -6.39 -3.49
N ARG A 404 -23.44 -7.64 -3.08
CA ARG A 404 -22.12 -8.27 -3.16
C ARG A 404 -21.71 -8.61 -4.61
N LEU A 405 -22.67 -8.75 -5.52
CA LEU A 405 -22.39 -8.94 -6.94
C LEU A 405 -22.05 -7.62 -7.64
N VAL A 406 -22.67 -6.51 -7.23
CA VAL A 406 -22.38 -5.17 -7.77
C VAL A 406 -20.96 -4.73 -7.39
N ASN A 407 -20.66 -4.81 -6.12
CA ASN A 407 -19.34 -4.52 -5.58
C ASN A 407 -19.09 -5.55 -4.48
N SER A 408 -18.02 -6.29 -4.62
CA SER A 408 -17.62 -7.27 -3.60
C SER A 408 -17.43 -6.64 -2.20
N GLY A 409 -17.62 -5.32 -2.05
CA GLY A 409 -17.34 -4.54 -0.83
C GLY A 409 -15.85 -4.47 -0.52
N ARG A 410 -15.05 -5.01 -1.43
CA ARG A 410 -13.62 -5.21 -1.26
C ARG A 410 -12.83 -4.21 -2.09
N LEU A 411 -12.89 -2.94 -1.68
CA LEU A 411 -11.89 -1.98 -2.12
C LEU A 411 -10.58 -2.34 -1.41
N SER A 412 -9.47 -2.08 -1.97
CA SER A 412 -8.09 -2.27 -1.46
C SER A 412 -7.96 -2.78 0.00
N ILE A 413 -8.40 -4.00 0.27
CA ILE A 413 -8.17 -4.69 1.54
C ILE A 413 -6.84 -5.45 1.42
N PRO A 414 -5.95 -5.40 2.43
CA PRO A 414 -4.71 -6.16 2.40
C PRO A 414 -4.98 -7.66 2.39
N SER A 415 -4.12 -8.42 1.70
CA SER A 415 -4.23 -9.87 1.61
C SER A 415 -3.79 -10.55 2.91
N THR A 416 -4.38 -11.70 3.23
CA THR A 416 -3.94 -12.58 4.30
C THR A 416 -3.05 -13.66 3.71
N TYR A 417 -1.79 -13.74 4.13
CA TYR A 417 -0.81 -14.72 3.64
C TYR A 417 -0.92 -16.05 4.39
N ALA A 418 -2.09 -16.68 4.37
CA ALA A 418 -2.37 -17.89 5.17
C ALA A 418 -1.37 -19.02 4.89
N ASP A 419 -0.97 -19.19 3.64
CA ASP A 419 -0.06 -20.26 3.19
C ASP A 419 1.42 -19.84 3.20
N SER A 420 1.76 -18.69 3.79
CA SER A 420 3.15 -18.26 3.88
C SER A 420 3.98 -19.25 4.71
N PRO A 421 5.15 -19.68 4.21
CA PRO A 421 6.05 -20.57 4.98
C PRO A 421 6.65 -19.88 6.21
N LEU A 422 6.50 -18.56 6.34
CA LEU A 422 6.94 -17.78 7.49
C LEU A 422 5.99 -17.90 8.68
N ASN A 423 4.77 -18.39 8.47
CA ASN A 423 3.77 -18.55 9.52
C ASN A 423 4.05 -19.80 10.37
N THR A 424 3.78 -19.70 11.66
CA THR A 424 3.64 -20.85 12.55
C THR A 424 2.16 -21.20 12.66
N GLN A 425 1.82 -22.46 12.40
CA GLN A 425 0.44 -22.94 12.46
C GLN A 425 -0.12 -22.85 13.88
N ASP A 426 -1.40 -22.52 13.98
CA ASP A 426 -2.11 -22.50 15.25
C ASP A 426 -2.14 -23.91 15.88
N THR A 427 -1.83 -23.99 17.18
CA THR A 427 -1.99 -25.18 18.02
C THR A 427 -3.13 -25.04 18.99
N ASP A 428 -3.62 -23.81 19.20
CA ASP A 428 -4.68 -23.46 20.09
C ASP A 428 -5.92 -22.98 19.31
N ASP A 429 -7.10 -23.06 19.93
CA ASP A 429 -8.33 -22.53 19.36
C ASP A 429 -8.40 -21.01 19.54
N PHE A 430 -8.56 -20.31 18.43
CA PHE A 430 -8.81 -18.87 18.36
C PHE A 430 -10.02 -18.57 17.50
N ALA A 431 -10.77 -17.56 17.91
CA ALA A 431 -11.81 -16.95 17.09
C ALA A 431 -11.25 -15.70 16.35
N GLY A 432 -12.00 -15.26 15.35
CA GLY A 432 -11.72 -13.98 14.67
C GLY A 432 -10.67 -14.03 13.57
N ALA A 433 -10.31 -12.84 13.06
CA ALA A 433 -9.56 -12.67 11.83
C ALA A 433 -8.02 -12.58 12.00
N MET A 434 -7.50 -12.48 13.22
CA MET A 434 -6.07 -12.31 13.49
C MET A 434 -5.30 -13.62 13.37
N VAL A 435 -5.54 -14.39 12.31
CA VAL A 435 -4.85 -15.65 12.01
C VAL A 435 -3.39 -15.39 11.56
N PRO A 436 -2.49 -16.38 11.66
CA PRO A 436 -1.17 -16.28 11.04
C PRO A 436 -1.27 -15.92 9.55
N GLY A 437 -0.50 -14.91 9.12
CA GLY A 437 -0.56 -14.31 7.80
C GLY A 437 -1.50 -13.11 7.67
N ALA A 438 -2.38 -12.85 8.64
CA ALA A 438 -3.28 -11.70 8.61
C ALA A 438 -2.55 -10.39 8.96
N PRO A 439 -2.91 -9.26 8.33
CA PRO A 439 -2.45 -7.95 8.77
C PRO A 439 -3.05 -7.63 10.14
N ALA A 440 -2.23 -7.09 11.03
CA ALA A 440 -2.64 -6.70 12.38
C ALA A 440 -3.69 -5.57 12.32
N THR A 441 -4.64 -5.61 13.23
CA THR A 441 -5.73 -4.62 13.30
C THR A 441 -5.45 -3.63 14.42
N ASP A 442 -5.66 -2.35 14.13
CA ASP A 442 -5.45 -1.24 15.05
C ASP A 442 -6.51 -1.15 16.14
N ALA A 443 -6.20 -0.44 17.22
CA ALA A 443 -7.13 -0.11 18.32
C ALA A 443 -6.61 1.10 19.11
N PRO A 444 -7.47 1.87 19.82
CA PRO A 444 -7.02 2.91 20.71
C PRO A 444 -6.40 2.30 21.97
N VAL A 445 -5.24 2.82 22.35
CA VAL A 445 -4.48 2.41 23.53
C VAL A 445 -3.92 3.64 24.24
N ARG A 446 -3.43 3.46 25.48
CA ARG A 446 -2.76 4.51 26.24
C ARG A 446 -1.40 4.04 26.73
N ILE A 447 -0.43 4.94 26.70
CA ILE A 447 0.92 4.76 27.28
C ILE A 447 1.11 5.85 28.33
N GLY A 448 1.16 5.46 29.60
CA GLY A 448 1.17 6.45 30.70
C GLY A 448 -0.08 7.31 30.67
N GLU A 449 0.05 8.59 30.35
CA GLU A 449 -1.06 9.54 30.23
C GLU A 449 -1.41 9.89 28.77
N GLN A 450 -0.68 9.33 27.80
CA GLN A 450 -0.83 9.66 26.39
C GLN A 450 -1.71 8.65 25.65
N ASP A 451 -2.82 9.11 25.10
CA ASP A 451 -3.65 8.34 24.18
C ASP A 451 -2.95 8.19 22.83
N THR A 452 -2.96 6.99 22.28
CA THR A 452 -2.30 6.64 21.02
C THR A 452 -3.00 5.46 20.35
N TRP A 453 -2.38 4.91 19.30
CA TRP A 453 -2.90 3.80 18.53
C TRP A 453 -1.97 2.60 18.63
N PHE A 454 -2.53 1.40 18.68
CA PHE A 454 -1.81 0.16 18.86
C PHE A 454 -0.77 -0.09 17.75
N LEU A 455 -1.15 0.10 16.48
CA LEU A 455 -0.23 -0.13 15.37
C LEU A 455 0.94 0.87 15.31
N ARG A 456 0.83 2.04 15.91
CA ARG A 456 1.95 2.98 16.07
C ARG A 456 3.04 2.46 17.02
N GLN A 457 2.72 1.47 17.83
CA GLN A 457 3.66 0.84 18.76
C GLN A 457 4.30 -0.41 18.18
N THR A 458 3.94 -0.79 16.96
CA THR A 458 4.39 -1.99 16.26
C THR A 458 5.06 -1.63 14.94
N GLY A 459 5.75 -2.58 14.32
CA GLY A 459 6.41 -2.40 13.04
C GLY A 459 7.90 -2.04 13.15
N ASN A 460 8.60 -2.02 12.01
CA ASN A 460 10.06 -1.86 11.88
C ASN A 460 10.91 -2.94 12.55
N ALA A 461 10.35 -3.74 13.45
CA ALA A 461 10.96 -4.88 14.12
C ALA A 461 9.91 -5.96 14.36
N PHE A 462 10.34 -7.19 14.64
CA PHE A 462 9.43 -8.18 15.18
C PHE A 462 8.87 -7.68 16.51
N THR A 463 7.57 -7.85 16.73
CA THR A 463 6.89 -7.37 17.93
C THR A 463 6.19 -8.54 18.63
N GLY A 464 6.56 -8.81 19.86
CA GLY A 464 5.88 -9.74 20.76
C GLY A 464 4.83 -9.00 21.58
N ILE A 465 3.59 -9.45 21.56
CA ILE A 465 2.49 -8.87 22.31
C ILE A 465 2.03 -9.86 23.36
N TYR A 466 2.21 -9.51 24.62
CA TYR A 466 1.76 -10.31 25.75
C TYR A 466 0.56 -9.66 26.43
N PHE A 467 -0.54 -10.37 26.55
CA PHE A 467 -1.74 -9.92 27.24
C PHE A 467 -1.68 -10.30 28.71
N ALA A 468 -1.51 -9.28 29.57
CA ALA A 468 -1.37 -9.45 31.00
C ALA A 468 -2.70 -9.22 31.73
N ASP A 469 -2.88 -9.90 32.86
CA ASP A 469 -4.07 -9.77 33.71
C ASP A 469 -4.02 -8.60 34.70
N GLY A 470 -2.92 -7.83 34.69
CA GLY A 470 -2.68 -6.74 35.64
C GLY A 470 -2.06 -7.20 36.95
N GLU A 471 -1.87 -8.52 37.14
CA GLU A 471 -1.08 -9.04 38.25
C GLU A 471 0.41 -8.89 37.99
N GLU A 472 1.20 -8.99 39.06
CA GLU A 472 2.66 -8.97 38.95
C GLU A 472 3.14 -10.24 38.22
N LEU A 473 3.83 -10.06 37.09
CA LEU A 473 4.45 -11.19 36.40
C LEU A 473 5.53 -11.82 37.28
N SER A 474 5.58 -13.15 37.35
CA SER A 474 6.67 -13.82 38.07
C SER A 474 8.03 -13.41 37.47
N VAL A 475 9.06 -13.40 38.30
CA VAL A 475 10.43 -13.05 37.88
C VAL A 475 10.89 -13.92 36.71
N GLU A 476 10.55 -15.19 36.72
CA GLU A 476 10.89 -16.16 35.68
C GLU A 476 10.18 -15.80 34.36
N ARG A 477 8.88 -15.49 34.44
CA ARG A 477 8.07 -15.08 33.26
C ARG A 477 8.63 -13.79 32.65
N TRP A 478 8.91 -12.82 33.48
CA TRP A 478 9.47 -11.53 33.04
C TRP A 478 10.84 -11.71 32.40
N LYS A 479 11.72 -12.52 33.01
CA LYS A 479 13.03 -12.84 32.45
C LYS A 479 12.91 -13.54 31.09
N ALA A 480 12.01 -14.49 30.95
CA ALA A 480 11.76 -15.19 29.69
C ALA A 480 11.22 -14.27 28.60
N LEU A 481 10.30 -13.34 28.91
CA LEU A 481 9.83 -12.34 27.97
C LEU A 481 10.96 -11.38 27.52
N ARG A 482 11.77 -10.91 28.46
CA ARG A 482 12.90 -10.01 28.15
C ARG A 482 13.99 -10.68 27.31
N SER A 483 14.21 -11.96 27.44
CA SER A 483 15.21 -12.69 26.62
C SER A 483 14.92 -12.65 25.12
N LEU A 484 13.67 -12.38 24.71
CA LEU A 484 13.30 -12.20 23.31
C LEU A 484 13.99 -10.98 22.68
N SER A 485 14.24 -9.92 23.47
CA SER A 485 14.96 -8.73 22.99
C SER A 485 16.47 -8.95 22.81
N GLU A 486 17.01 -10.00 23.40
CA GLU A 486 18.42 -10.37 23.35
C GLU A 486 18.73 -11.39 22.23
N SER A 487 17.70 -11.82 21.48
CA SER A 487 17.86 -12.75 20.36
C SER A 487 18.63 -12.10 19.20
N PRO A 488 19.29 -12.88 18.30
CA PRO A 488 19.99 -12.36 17.12
C PRO A 488 19.11 -11.47 16.23
N THR A 489 17.81 -11.76 16.16
CA THR A 489 16.80 -10.88 15.61
C THR A 489 15.92 -10.40 16.76
N PRO A 490 16.17 -9.18 17.29
CA PRO A 490 15.48 -8.69 18.48
C PRO A 490 13.98 -8.58 18.28
N VAL A 491 13.22 -8.94 19.31
CA VAL A 491 11.76 -8.79 19.37
C VAL A 491 11.43 -7.64 20.32
N SER A 492 10.77 -6.62 19.85
CA SER A 492 10.19 -5.57 20.69
C SER A 492 9.02 -6.15 21.48
N LEU A 493 9.03 -5.99 22.80
CA LEU A 493 7.98 -6.54 23.66
C LEU A 493 6.96 -5.45 24.03
N LEU A 494 5.69 -5.74 23.82
CA LEU A 494 4.56 -4.95 24.27
C LEU A 494 3.73 -5.75 25.27
N LEU A 495 3.42 -5.15 26.42
CA LEU A 495 2.51 -5.68 27.42
C LEU A 495 1.16 -4.96 27.28
N VAL A 496 0.11 -5.69 26.94
CA VAL A 496 -1.24 -5.16 26.87
C VAL A 496 -1.97 -5.50 28.14
N VAL A 497 -2.48 -4.48 28.83
CA VAL A 497 -3.28 -4.61 30.05
C VAL A 497 -4.67 -4.00 29.83
N ALA A 498 -5.67 -4.50 30.56
CA ALA A 498 -7.00 -3.92 30.52
C ALA A 498 -7.02 -2.50 31.14
N ASN A 499 -7.99 -1.70 30.73
CA ASN A 499 -8.17 -0.33 31.23
C ASN A 499 -8.18 -0.25 32.76
N GLY A 500 -7.41 0.67 33.32
CA GLY A 500 -7.27 0.90 34.75
C GLY A 500 -6.38 -0.09 35.50
N LEU A 501 -5.80 -1.09 34.82
CA LEU A 501 -4.82 -2.00 35.41
C LEU A 501 -3.41 -1.46 35.21
N ARG A 502 -2.58 -1.52 36.26
CA ARG A 502 -1.16 -1.15 36.21
C ARG A 502 -0.31 -2.37 36.57
N SER A 503 0.59 -2.74 35.70
CA SER A 503 1.62 -3.73 36.05
C SER A 503 2.65 -3.08 36.98
N LYS A 504 2.96 -3.73 38.11
CA LYS A 504 3.79 -3.17 39.17
C LYS A 504 5.32 -3.29 38.92
N ASN A 505 5.73 -4.14 38.00
CA ASN A 505 7.16 -4.57 37.86
C ASN A 505 7.81 -4.21 36.53
N THR A 506 7.29 -3.27 35.78
CA THR A 506 7.79 -2.99 34.43
C THR A 506 8.16 -1.53 34.28
N ASP A 507 9.31 -1.26 33.62
CA ASP A 507 9.60 0.04 33.07
C ASP A 507 8.41 0.48 32.20
N SER A 508 7.85 1.61 32.46
CA SER A 508 6.57 2.11 31.93
C SER A 508 6.51 2.23 30.39
N ALA A 509 7.66 2.13 29.70
CA ALA A 509 7.76 2.38 28.26
C ALA A 509 7.08 1.35 27.36
N ASN A 510 6.84 0.11 27.83
CA ASN A 510 6.32 -0.99 27.02
C ASN A 510 4.92 -1.48 27.42
N ILE A 511 4.22 -0.75 28.28
CA ILE A 511 2.87 -1.10 28.74
C ILE A 511 1.85 -0.31 27.96
N LEU A 512 0.94 -1.03 27.31
CA LEU A 512 -0.21 -0.48 26.60
C LEU A 512 -1.49 -0.78 27.37
N GLU A 513 -2.20 0.24 27.77
CA GLU A 513 -3.54 0.12 28.34
C GLU A 513 -4.57 0.04 27.21
N ASP A 514 -5.31 -1.06 27.14
CA ASP A 514 -6.40 -1.27 26.16
C ASP A 514 -7.64 -0.53 26.65
N VAL A 515 -7.73 0.76 26.35
CA VAL A 515 -8.70 1.69 26.94
C VAL A 515 -10.16 1.36 26.65
N GLU A 516 -10.43 0.71 25.53
CA GLU A 516 -11.78 0.32 25.09
C GLU A 516 -11.98 -1.22 25.06
N GLY A 517 -10.95 -1.99 25.42
CA GLY A 517 -10.97 -3.46 25.31
C GLY A 517 -10.97 -3.97 23.87
N LEU A 518 -10.66 -3.10 22.90
CA LEU A 518 -10.70 -3.44 21.48
C LEU A 518 -9.49 -4.24 21.02
N VAL A 519 -8.31 -4.07 21.64
CA VAL A 519 -7.15 -4.91 21.33
C VAL A 519 -7.47 -6.35 21.72
N ALA A 520 -7.87 -6.58 22.97
CA ALA A 520 -8.22 -7.92 23.47
C ALA A 520 -9.35 -8.56 22.65
N LYS A 521 -10.38 -7.79 22.30
CA LYS A 521 -11.51 -8.27 21.49
C LYS A 521 -11.11 -8.65 20.07
N ARG A 522 -10.32 -7.80 19.36
CA ARG A 522 -9.91 -8.01 17.96
C ARG A 522 -8.93 -9.17 17.83
N TYR A 523 -8.08 -9.35 18.83
CA TYR A 523 -7.09 -10.42 18.88
C TYR A 523 -7.61 -11.69 19.58
N ASP A 524 -8.88 -11.74 19.98
CA ASP A 524 -9.46 -12.84 20.77
C ASP A 524 -8.53 -13.23 21.94
N ALA A 525 -7.98 -12.21 22.60
CA ALA A 525 -6.95 -12.40 23.61
C ALA A 525 -7.54 -12.56 25.01
N LYS A 526 -6.88 -13.44 25.78
CA LYS A 526 -7.12 -13.66 27.21
C LYS A 526 -5.81 -13.45 27.95
N PRO A 527 -5.80 -13.27 29.27
CA PRO A 527 -4.56 -13.23 30.02
C PRO A 527 -3.67 -14.43 29.73
N GLY A 528 -2.38 -14.16 29.47
CA GLY A 528 -1.40 -15.16 29.03
C GLY A 528 -1.25 -15.33 27.51
N THR A 529 -2.21 -14.85 26.71
CA THR A 529 -2.12 -14.90 25.23
C THR A 529 -0.89 -14.15 24.74
N PHE A 530 -0.22 -14.71 23.75
CA PHE A 530 0.95 -14.11 23.10
C PHE A 530 0.78 -14.10 21.57
N TYR A 531 1.11 -12.97 20.94
CA TYR A 531 1.20 -12.83 19.50
C TYR A 531 2.62 -12.42 19.10
N LEU A 532 3.08 -12.93 17.98
CA LEU A 532 4.30 -12.48 17.32
C LEU A 532 3.93 -11.83 15.98
N LEU A 533 4.24 -10.55 15.84
CA LEU A 533 4.07 -9.80 14.58
C LEU A 533 5.39 -9.65 13.85
N ARG A 534 5.33 -9.69 12.53
CA ARG A 534 6.42 -9.36 11.62
C ARG A 534 6.66 -7.84 11.58
N PRO A 535 7.82 -7.37 11.08
CA PRO A 535 8.10 -5.94 10.90
C PRO A 535 7.08 -5.21 10.01
N ASP A 536 6.47 -5.90 9.05
CA ASP A 536 5.36 -5.41 8.22
C ASP A 536 3.98 -5.61 8.88
N GLN A 537 3.93 -5.73 10.21
CA GLN A 537 2.71 -5.82 11.01
C GLN A 537 1.75 -6.95 10.59
N HIS A 538 2.27 -8.07 10.08
CA HIS A 538 1.47 -9.28 9.88
C HIS A 538 1.68 -10.24 11.05
N VAL A 539 0.62 -10.91 11.46
CA VAL A 539 0.69 -11.97 12.47
C VAL A 539 1.48 -13.12 11.88
N CYS A 540 2.58 -13.55 12.50
CA CYS A 540 3.27 -14.76 12.07
C CYS A 540 3.10 -15.94 13.01
N ALA A 541 2.67 -15.71 14.26
CA ALA A 541 2.37 -16.76 15.23
C ALA A 541 1.49 -16.22 16.37
N ARG A 542 0.75 -17.11 17.03
CA ARG A 542 -0.04 -16.79 18.23
C ARG A 542 -0.24 -18.02 19.11
N TRP A 543 -0.35 -17.82 20.43
CA TRP A 543 -0.58 -18.86 21.42
C TRP A 543 -1.45 -18.35 22.57
N ARG A 544 -2.24 -19.24 23.18
CA ARG A 544 -3.01 -18.95 24.39
C ARG A 544 -2.13 -18.79 25.63
N SER A 545 -0.94 -19.37 25.60
CA SER A 545 0.02 -19.29 26.69
C SER A 545 1.41 -19.00 26.13
N PHE A 546 2.11 -18.05 26.72
CA PHE A 546 3.48 -17.73 26.32
C PHE A 546 4.45 -18.88 26.61
N ASP A 547 5.20 -19.27 25.58
CA ASP A 547 6.31 -20.22 25.64
C ASP A 547 7.50 -19.65 24.85
N ALA A 548 8.62 -19.42 25.55
CA ALA A 548 9.78 -18.76 24.94
C ALA A 548 10.41 -19.60 23.82
N ASP A 549 10.46 -20.93 23.96
CA ASP A 549 11.05 -21.83 22.96
C ASP A 549 10.18 -21.88 21.69
N ALA A 550 8.86 -21.90 21.86
CA ALA A 550 7.92 -21.81 20.75
C ALA A 550 8.08 -20.48 19.99
N VAL A 551 8.21 -19.36 20.70
CA VAL A 551 8.44 -18.03 20.11
C VAL A 551 9.78 -17.98 19.37
N HIS A 552 10.86 -18.48 19.95
CA HIS A 552 12.17 -18.56 19.27
C HIS A 552 12.12 -19.43 18.01
N SER A 553 11.41 -20.54 18.05
CA SER A 553 11.20 -21.40 16.89
C SER A 553 10.42 -20.69 15.78
N ALA A 554 9.33 -19.99 16.15
CA ALA A 554 8.55 -19.19 15.21
C ALA A 554 9.38 -18.03 14.61
N LEU A 555 10.22 -17.36 15.41
CA LEU A 555 11.12 -16.31 14.93
C LEU A 555 12.14 -16.85 13.92
N LYS A 556 12.76 -18.01 14.18
CA LYS A 556 13.64 -18.68 13.22
C LYS A 556 12.92 -19.01 11.91
N ARG A 557 11.67 -19.46 11.98
CA ARG A 557 10.83 -19.70 10.80
C ARG A 557 10.55 -18.41 10.06
N ALA A 558 10.08 -17.38 10.76
CA ALA A 558 9.74 -16.08 10.17
C ALA A 558 10.93 -15.34 9.55
N THR A 559 12.16 -15.69 9.95
CA THR A 559 13.42 -15.18 9.36
C THR A 559 14.06 -16.13 8.34
N GLY A 560 13.37 -17.20 7.95
CA GLY A 560 13.82 -18.14 6.91
C GLY A 560 14.92 -19.12 7.34
N HIS A 561 15.25 -19.22 8.63
CA HIS A 561 16.28 -20.14 9.14
C HIS A 561 15.77 -21.58 9.35
N LEU A 562 14.46 -21.78 9.46
CA LEU A 562 13.85 -23.09 9.41
C LEU A 562 13.27 -23.27 8.00
N GLY A 563 13.92 -24.09 7.17
CA GLY A 563 13.40 -24.43 5.86
C GLY A 563 12.00 -25.03 5.99
N GLY A 564 11.00 -24.39 5.45
CA GLY A 564 9.73 -25.04 5.21
C GLY A 564 9.98 -26.22 4.28
N SER A 565 9.59 -27.44 4.69
CA SER A 565 9.54 -28.57 3.77
C SER A 565 8.69 -28.11 2.59
N ARG A 566 9.26 -28.06 1.39
CA ARG A 566 8.48 -27.85 0.17
C ARG A 566 7.41 -28.95 0.15
N ALA A 567 6.17 -28.57 0.37
CA ALA A 567 5.06 -29.41 -0.06
C ALA A 567 5.17 -29.47 -1.60
N GLN A 568 5.63 -30.61 -2.10
CA GLN A 568 5.50 -30.93 -3.52
C GLN A 568 4.00 -31.10 -3.80
N HIS A 569 3.43 -30.16 -4.55
CA HIS A 569 2.17 -30.35 -5.26
C HIS A 569 2.34 -29.93 -6.71
#